data_5dae2713330d0f03e694b5a2f1e6ea5e
#
_entry.id   5dae2713330d0f03e694b5a2f1e6ea5e
#
_cell.length_a   1.000
_cell.length_b   1.000
_cell.length_c   1.000
_cell.angle_alpha   90.00
_cell.angle_beta   90.00
_cell.angle_gamma   90.00
#
_symmetry.space_group_name_H-M   'P 1'
#
loop_
_entity.id
_entity.type
_entity.pdbx_description
1 polymer ?
#
loop_
_entity_poly.entity_id
_entity_poly.type
_entity_poly.pdbx_seq_one_letter_code
_entity_poly.pdbx_strand_id
1 'polypeptide(L)'
;ATKLLVRTAEKNNCDLVIADFYRVNGERVSQKGDIDEDAVLSKEEFSHHMMENPADFYYGVIWNKLYRRDIIEEHELRMNIQINWCEDFMFNLEYIRYAERFIALKVPIYYYVKTKGSLVSQSATISNTVKMKLEIFEYYNNFYKHTFDEAYYEKNRLRIYHFLIDSAKDGFVMPSILPGSKKLGSERT
;
A
#
# COMPACT_ATOMS: atom_id res chain seq x y z
N ALA A 1 2.67 -10.36 17.43
CA ALA A 1 2.09 -9.84 16.21
C ALA A 1 1.15 -10.88 15.58
N THR A 2 1.61 -12.02 15.07
CA THR A 2 0.83 -13.02 14.32
C THR A 2 -0.45 -13.47 15.03
N LYS A 3 -0.38 -13.83 16.32
CA LYS A 3 -1.56 -14.27 17.09
C LYS A 3 -2.65 -13.20 17.15
N LEU A 4 -2.28 -11.92 17.22
CA LEU A 4 -3.24 -10.82 17.24
C LEU A 4 -3.91 -10.64 15.88
N LEU A 5 -3.13 -10.67 14.80
CA LEU A 5 -3.66 -10.60 13.44
C LEU A 5 -4.64 -11.73 13.14
N VAL A 6 -4.27 -12.99 13.47
CA VAL A 6 -5.12 -14.16 13.25
C VAL A 6 -6.43 -14.04 14.03
N ARG A 7 -6.36 -13.68 15.32
CA ARG A 7 -7.58 -13.48 16.15
C ARG A 7 -8.48 -12.39 15.59
N THR A 8 -7.89 -11.30 15.07
CA THR A 8 -8.65 -10.20 14.46
C THR A 8 -9.34 -10.67 13.18
N ALA A 9 -8.64 -11.42 12.32
CA ALA A 9 -9.22 -11.99 11.10
C ALA A 9 -10.36 -12.96 11.39
N GLU A 10 -10.16 -13.91 12.31
CA GLU A 10 -11.16 -14.91 12.70
C GLU A 10 -12.39 -14.28 13.33
N LYS A 11 -12.18 -13.38 14.32
CA LYS A 11 -13.28 -12.70 15.03
C LYS A 11 -14.21 -11.94 14.08
N ASN A 12 -13.63 -11.32 13.05
CA ASN A 12 -14.36 -10.43 12.13
C ASN A 12 -14.65 -11.10 10.78
N ASN A 13 -14.22 -12.35 10.59
CA ASN A 13 -14.32 -13.07 9.32
C ASN A 13 -13.79 -12.24 8.15
N CYS A 14 -12.56 -11.72 8.29
CA CYS A 14 -11.94 -10.87 7.30
C CYS A 14 -11.00 -11.62 6.37
N ASP A 15 -10.89 -11.12 5.15
CA ASP A 15 -9.98 -11.64 4.13
C ASP A 15 -8.61 -11.01 4.26
N LEU A 16 -8.56 -9.75 4.68
CA LEU A 16 -7.33 -9.01 4.92
C LEU A 16 -7.39 -8.24 6.23
N VAL A 17 -6.35 -8.38 7.04
CA VAL A 17 -6.08 -7.49 8.18
C VAL A 17 -4.87 -6.65 7.83
N ILE A 18 -5.00 -5.32 7.92
CA ILE A 18 -3.89 -4.38 7.80
C ILE A 18 -3.60 -3.77 9.16
N ALA A 19 -2.34 -3.68 9.56
CA ALA A 19 -1.96 -3.19 10.87
C ALA A 19 -1.07 -1.96 10.79
N ASP A 20 -1.09 -1.18 11.85
CA ASP A 20 -0.15 -0.09 12.05
C ASP A 20 1.27 -0.62 12.25
N PHE A 21 2.24 0.26 12.10
CA PHE A 21 3.64 -0.03 12.33
C PHE A 21 4.41 1.19 12.85
N TYR A 22 5.58 0.96 13.40
CA TYR A 22 6.50 2.04 13.76
C TYR A 22 7.50 2.30 12.63
N ARG A 23 7.70 3.58 12.31
CA ARG A 23 8.84 4.04 11.51
C ARG A 23 9.95 4.51 12.43
N VAL A 24 11.15 3.99 12.19
CA VAL A 24 12.34 4.33 12.97
C VAL A 24 13.38 4.98 12.07
N ASN A 25 13.75 6.21 12.38
CA ASN A 25 14.79 6.96 11.67
C ASN A 25 15.78 7.57 12.68
N GLY A 26 16.87 6.83 12.95
CA GLY A 26 17.77 7.13 14.05
C GLY A 26 17.04 6.97 15.39
N GLU A 27 17.02 8.03 16.20
CA GLU A 27 16.33 8.03 17.52
C GLU A 27 14.83 8.37 17.44
N ARG A 28 14.35 8.78 16.26
CA ARG A 28 12.94 9.14 16.08
C ARG A 28 12.12 7.90 15.76
N VAL A 29 11.02 7.73 16.50
CA VAL A 29 10.04 6.68 16.29
C VAL A 29 8.69 7.35 16.09
N SER A 30 7.99 7.04 15.00
CA SER A 30 6.63 7.50 14.73
C SER A 30 5.74 6.30 14.41
N GLN A 31 4.48 6.33 14.87
CA GLN A 31 3.50 5.34 14.48
C GLN A 31 2.89 5.75 13.13
N LYS A 32 2.71 4.78 12.26
CA LYS A 32 2.03 4.93 10.97
C LYS A 32 0.82 4.02 10.93
N GLY A 33 -0.31 4.61 10.73
CA GLY A 33 -1.61 4.05 10.38
C GLY A 33 -2.31 5.02 9.45
N ASP A 34 -3.42 4.63 8.86
CA ASP A 34 -4.19 5.47 7.94
C ASP A 34 -5.71 5.29 8.14
N ILE A 35 -6.18 4.12 8.48
CA ILE A 35 -7.59 3.79 8.68
C ILE A 35 -7.93 3.89 10.16
N ASP A 36 -8.83 4.82 10.51
CA ASP A 36 -9.24 5.07 11.90
C ASP A 36 -10.52 4.32 12.31
N GLU A 37 -11.24 3.74 11.38
CA GLU A 37 -12.49 3.00 11.64
C GLU A 37 -12.22 1.68 12.38
N ASP A 38 -13.03 1.39 13.39
CA ASP A 38 -13.04 0.13 14.15
C ASP A 38 -14.09 -0.86 13.57
N ALA A 39 -14.31 -0.80 12.26
CA ALA A 39 -15.31 -1.60 11.55
C ALA A 39 -14.67 -2.48 10.48
N VAL A 40 -15.40 -3.52 10.09
CA VAL A 40 -15.07 -4.28 8.89
C VAL A 40 -15.48 -3.44 7.68
N LEU A 41 -14.53 -3.19 6.80
CA LEU A 41 -14.71 -2.43 5.58
C LEU A 41 -15.00 -3.38 4.41
N SER A 42 -15.86 -2.95 3.51
CA SER A 42 -16.02 -3.54 2.19
C SER A 42 -14.79 -3.27 1.31
N LYS A 43 -14.70 -3.95 0.19
CA LYS A 43 -13.68 -3.69 -0.84
C LYS A 43 -13.72 -2.23 -1.32
N GLU A 44 -14.92 -1.69 -1.52
CA GLU A 44 -15.12 -0.32 -1.97
C GLU A 44 -14.61 0.70 -0.94
N GLU A 45 -14.98 0.54 0.34
CA GLU A 45 -14.54 1.41 1.43
C GLU A 45 -13.02 1.36 1.62
N PHE A 46 -12.43 0.16 1.64
CA PHE A 46 -10.99 -0.02 1.75
C PHE A 46 -10.24 0.63 0.57
N SER A 47 -10.74 0.43 -0.65
CA SER A 47 -10.15 1.02 -1.85
C SER A 47 -10.33 2.53 -1.91
N HIS A 48 -11.38 3.07 -1.27
CA HIS A 48 -11.58 4.51 -1.14
C HIS A 48 -10.52 5.14 -0.23
N HIS A 49 -10.22 4.55 0.92
CA HIS A 49 -9.11 4.98 1.78
C HIS A 49 -7.77 4.97 1.02
N MET A 50 -7.51 3.91 0.26
CA MET A 50 -6.30 3.83 -0.57
C MET A 50 -6.26 4.93 -1.65
N MET A 51 -7.41 5.39 -2.17
CA MET A 51 -7.45 6.52 -3.11
C MET A 51 -7.15 7.86 -2.46
N GLU A 52 -7.47 8.06 -1.20
CA GLU A 52 -7.19 9.31 -0.47
C GLU A 52 -5.68 9.46 -0.20
N ASN A 53 -4.98 8.35 -0.03
CA ASN A 53 -3.53 8.31 0.20
C ASN A 53 -2.84 7.32 -0.76
N PRO A 54 -2.90 7.55 -2.08
CA PRO A 54 -2.64 6.53 -3.09
C PRO A 54 -1.19 6.02 -3.16
N ALA A 55 -0.23 6.82 -2.72
CA ALA A 55 1.18 6.45 -2.68
C ALA A 55 1.66 6.13 -1.26
N ASP A 56 0.73 5.87 -0.32
CA ASP A 56 1.08 5.65 1.07
C ASP A 56 1.69 4.26 1.29
N PHE A 57 2.78 4.26 2.03
CA PHE A 57 3.54 3.07 2.40
C PHE A 57 2.70 2.05 3.20
N TYR A 58 1.67 2.51 3.92
CA TYR A 58 0.76 1.67 4.68
C TYR A 58 0.04 0.65 3.79
N TYR A 59 -0.42 1.07 2.61
CA TYR A 59 -1.07 0.18 1.64
C TYR A 59 -0.09 -0.62 0.79
N GLY A 60 1.10 -0.08 0.56
CA GLY A 60 2.05 -0.61 -0.40
C GLY A 60 2.79 -1.87 0.06
N VAL A 61 3.14 -1.99 1.34
CA VAL A 61 3.97 -3.08 1.84
C VAL A 61 3.17 -4.31 2.24
N ILE A 62 3.80 -5.50 2.26
CA ILE A 62 3.15 -6.76 2.64
C ILE A 62 3.30 -7.11 4.13
N TRP A 63 4.38 -6.67 4.78
CA TRP A 63 4.75 -7.12 6.12
C TRP A 63 3.86 -6.56 7.25
N ASN A 64 2.99 -5.58 6.99
CA ASN A 64 1.99 -5.09 7.93
C ASN A 64 0.60 -5.72 7.72
N LYS A 65 0.50 -6.80 6.93
CA LYS A 65 -0.77 -7.41 6.56
C LYS A 65 -0.82 -8.90 6.90
N LEU A 66 -2.05 -9.38 7.10
CA LEU A 66 -2.38 -10.81 7.11
C LEU A 66 -3.39 -11.07 6.00
N TYR A 67 -3.14 -12.07 5.19
CA TYR A 67 -3.94 -12.44 4.03
C TYR A 67 -4.61 -13.80 4.27
N ARG A 68 -5.85 -13.96 3.81
CA ARG A 68 -6.50 -15.27 3.74
C ARG A 68 -5.84 -16.09 2.63
N ARG A 69 -5.27 -17.21 3.03
CA ARG A 69 -4.48 -18.05 2.11
C ARG A 69 -5.31 -18.63 0.97
N ASP A 70 -6.57 -19.00 1.23
CA ASP A 70 -7.43 -19.63 0.24
C ASP A 70 -7.62 -18.72 -0.99
N ILE A 71 -7.75 -17.39 -0.81
CA ILE A 71 -7.82 -16.43 -1.91
C ILE A 71 -6.54 -16.46 -2.75
N ILE A 72 -5.37 -16.53 -2.11
CA ILE A 72 -4.08 -16.58 -2.81
C ILE A 72 -3.97 -17.85 -3.67
N GLU A 73 -4.37 -19.02 -3.11
CA GLU A 73 -4.25 -20.28 -3.80
C GLU A 73 -5.32 -20.46 -4.89
N GLU A 74 -6.57 -20.07 -4.63
CA GLU A 74 -7.68 -20.16 -5.58
C GLU A 74 -7.45 -19.32 -6.84
N HIS A 75 -6.87 -18.16 -6.68
CA HIS A 75 -6.59 -17.22 -7.79
C HIS A 75 -5.14 -17.25 -8.26
N GLU A 76 -4.35 -18.23 -7.78
CA GLU A 76 -2.94 -18.43 -8.15
C GLU A 76 -2.09 -17.15 -8.04
N LEU A 77 -2.39 -16.30 -7.04
CA LEU A 77 -1.71 -15.03 -6.86
C LEU A 77 -0.23 -15.24 -6.52
N ARG A 78 0.65 -14.66 -7.30
CA ARG A 78 2.10 -14.74 -7.10
C ARG A 78 2.74 -13.38 -7.36
N MET A 79 3.83 -13.11 -6.68
CA MET A 79 4.63 -11.91 -6.95
C MET A 79 5.28 -12.00 -8.32
N ASN A 80 5.26 -10.89 -9.06
CA ASN A 80 5.93 -10.81 -10.34
C ASN A 80 7.45 -10.70 -10.15
N ILE A 81 8.18 -11.77 -10.45
CA ILE A 81 9.65 -11.83 -10.31
C ILE A 81 10.41 -10.94 -11.30
N GLN A 82 9.74 -10.41 -12.32
CA GLN A 82 10.36 -9.51 -13.31
C GLN A 82 10.35 -8.06 -12.84
N ILE A 83 9.59 -7.76 -11.79
CA ILE A 83 9.46 -6.42 -11.23
C ILE A 83 10.35 -6.34 -9.98
N ASN A 84 11.32 -5.44 -10.01
CA ASN A 84 12.27 -5.27 -8.91
C ASN A 84 11.86 -4.15 -7.93
N TRP A 85 10.70 -3.51 -8.17
CA TRP A 85 10.22 -2.35 -7.40
C TRP A 85 8.71 -2.38 -7.27
N CYS A 86 8.21 -2.13 -6.05
CA CYS A 86 6.77 -2.09 -5.75
C CYS A 86 6.02 -3.39 -6.07
N GLU A 87 6.73 -4.52 -6.15
CA GLU A 87 6.16 -5.85 -6.30
C GLU A 87 5.12 -6.16 -5.21
N ASP A 88 5.40 -5.70 -3.98
CA ASP A 88 4.50 -5.75 -2.84
C ASP A 88 3.16 -5.06 -3.13
N PHE A 89 3.23 -3.83 -3.67
CA PHE A 89 2.03 -3.05 -3.97
C PHE A 89 1.20 -3.67 -5.08
N MET A 90 1.84 -4.17 -6.13
CA MET A 90 1.16 -4.86 -7.22
C MET A 90 0.47 -6.14 -6.74
N PHE A 91 1.15 -6.92 -5.88
CA PHE A 91 0.55 -8.09 -5.24
C PHE A 91 -0.67 -7.70 -4.38
N ASN A 92 -0.57 -6.60 -3.62
CA ASN A 92 -1.68 -6.10 -2.81
C ASN A 92 -2.89 -5.72 -3.69
N LEU A 93 -2.68 -5.01 -4.80
CA LEU A 93 -3.75 -4.65 -5.74
C LEU A 93 -4.45 -5.90 -6.31
N GLU A 94 -3.68 -6.90 -6.75
CA GLU A 94 -4.26 -8.15 -7.24
C GLU A 94 -5.02 -8.90 -6.15
N TYR A 95 -4.49 -8.97 -4.93
CA TYR A 95 -5.19 -9.61 -3.81
C TYR A 95 -6.52 -8.92 -3.47
N ILE A 96 -6.53 -7.57 -3.40
CA ILE A 96 -7.72 -6.78 -3.07
C ILE A 96 -8.85 -7.01 -4.10
N ARG A 97 -8.55 -7.31 -5.35
CA ARG A 97 -9.57 -7.63 -6.38
C ARG A 97 -10.49 -8.80 -5.96
N TYR A 98 -9.95 -9.76 -5.24
CA TYR A 98 -10.65 -10.99 -4.85
C TYR A 98 -11.10 -11.01 -3.39
N ALA A 99 -10.55 -10.15 -2.56
CA ALA A 99 -10.95 -9.99 -1.17
C ALA A 99 -12.18 -9.09 -1.04
N GLU A 100 -13.04 -9.34 -0.05
CA GLU A 100 -14.29 -8.60 0.17
C GLU A 100 -14.36 -7.91 1.53
N ARG A 101 -13.62 -8.42 2.53
CA ARG A 101 -13.73 -8.00 3.92
C ARG A 101 -12.37 -7.62 4.48
N PHE A 102 -12.26 -6.36 4.89
CA PHE A 102 -11.01 -5.74 5.34
C PHE A 102 -11.18 -5.20 6.76
N ILE A 103 -10.13 -5.23 7.56
CA ILE A 103 -10.13 -4.57 8.86
C ILE A 103 -8.76 -3.98 9.17
N ALA A 104 -8.76 -2.76 9.73
CA ALA A 104 -7.56 -2.12 10.24
C ALA A 104 -7.33 -2.51 11.71
N LEU A 105 -6.13 -2.91 12.04
CA LEU A 105 -5.66 -3.15 13.41
C LEU A 105 -4.78 -1.96 13.83
N LYS A 106 -5.35 -1.06 14.65
CA LYS A 106 -4.67 0.16 15.13
C LYS A 106 -3.61 -0.12 16.21
N VAL A 107 -2.89 -1.23 16.03
CA VAL A 107 -1.79 -1.65 16.91
C VAL A 107 -0.56 -1.84 16.05
N PRO A 108 0.55 -1.14 16.36
CA PRO A 108 1.78 -1.29 15.59
C PRO A 108 2.41 -2.65 15.85
N ILE A 109 2.56 -3.44 14.79
CA ILE A 109 3.07 -4.83 14.88
C ILE A 109 4.50 -4.98 14.39
N TYR A 110 5.07 -3.96 13.78
CA TYR A 110 6.36 -4.01 13.10
C TYR A 110 7.15 -2.71 13.31
N TYR A 111 8.48 -2.82 13.34
CA TYR A 111 9.39 -1.67 13.37
C TYR A 111 10.09 -1.58 12.02
N TYR A 112 9.68 -0.62 11.20
CA TYR A 112 10.35 -0.33 9.94
C TYR A 112 11.54 0.60 10.19
N VAL A 113 12.73 0.02 10.23
CA VAL A 113 13.98 0.75 10.49
C VAL A 113 14.61 1.18 9.17
N LYS A 114 14.80 2.50 8.98
CA LYS A 114 15.50 3.04 7.82
C LYS A 114 16.98 2.76 7.92
N THR A 115 17.50 1.88 7.06
CA THR A 115 18.94 1.58 6.96
C THR A 115 19.59 2.37 5.84
N LYS A 116 20.83 2.88 6.07
CA LYS A 116 21.64 3.48 5.02
C LYS A 116 22.06 2.39 4.03
N GLY A 117 21.93 2.66 2.72
CA GLY A 117 22.38 1.73 1.67
C GLY A 117 21.38 0.64 1.30
N SER A 118 20.09 0.82 1.61
CA SER A 118 19.03 -0.08 1.10
C SER A 118 19.03 -0.10 -0.44
N LEU A 119 18.60 -1.21 -1.03
CA LEU A 119 18.51 -1.43 -2.48
C LEU A 119 17.82 -0.27 -3.23
N VAL A 120 16.89 0.40 -2.57
CA VAL A 120 16.14 1.58 -3.03
C VAL A 120 17.05 2.77 -3.37
N SER A 121 18.25 2.86 -2.80
CA SER A 121 19.14 4.02 -2.97
C SER A 121 20.20 3.88 -4.07
N GLN A 122 20.33 2.71 -4.69
CA GLN A 122 21.57 2.38 -5.44
C GLN A 122 21.49 2.50 -6.98
N SER A 123 20.32 2.60 -7.62
CA SER A 123 20.26 2.45 -9.09
C SER A 123 19.29 3.35 -9.86
N ALA A 124 18.82 4.42 -9.27
CA ALA A 124 17.77 5.23 -9.87
C ALA A 124 18.32 6.38 -10.73
N THR A 125 18.27 6.22 -12.06
CA THR A 125 18.28 7.37 -12.97
C THR A 125 16.88 8.01 -12.99
N ILE A 126 16.80 9.33 -13.21
CA ILE A 126 15.49 10.06 -13.26
C ILE A 126 14.57 9.43 -14.32
N SER A 127 15.10 9.08 -15.49
CA SER A 127 14.33 8.47 -16.59
C SER A 127 13.72 7.12 -16.18
N ASN A 128 14.51 6.23 -15.58
CA ASN A 128 14.03 4.93 -15.13
C ASN A 128 12.98 5.07 -14.01
N THR A 129 13.15 6.04 -13.12
CA THR A 129 12.20 6.33 -12.05
C THR A 129 10.86 6.80 -12.59
N VAL A 130 10.85 7.71 -13.57
CA VAL A 130 9.60 8.19 -14.20
C VAL A 130 8.88 7.03 -14.89
N LYS A 131 9.61 6.22 -15.67
CA LYS A 131 9.02 5.05 -16.35
C LYS A 131 8.39 4.08 -15.36
N MET A 132 9.10 3.75 -14.28
CA MET A 132 8.60 2.87 -13.24
C MET A 132 7.35 3.43 -12.55
N LYS A 133 7.31 4.73 -12.23
CA LYS A 133 6.12 5.36 -11.62
C LYS A 133 4.91 5.32 -12.54
N LEU A 134 5.11 5.50 -13.83
CA LEU A 134 4.03 5.38 -14.82
C LEU A 134 3.53 3.93 -14.93
N GLU A 135 4.42 2.95 -14.91
CA GLU A 135 4.06 1.53 -14.91
C GLU A 135 3.24 1.15 -13.69
N ILE A 136 3.66 1.58 -12.49
CA ILE A 136 2.90 1.35 -11.24
C ILE A 136 1.54 2.06 -11.30
N PHE A 137 1.49 3.27 -11.85
CA PHE A 137 0.22 3.96 -12.05
C PHE A 137 -0.72 3.19 -12.98
N GLU A 138 -0.22 2.57 -14.05
CA GLU A 138 -1.04 1.75 -14.94
C GLU A 138 -1.67 0.56 -14.18
N TYR A 139 -0.91 -0.14 -13.32
CA TYR A 139 -1.45 -1.18 -12.45
C TYR A 139 -2.52 -0.64 -11.51
N TYR A 140 -2.25 0.48 -10.84
CA TYR A 140 -3.17 1.12 -9.93
C TYR A 140 -4.47 1.58 -10.63
N ASN A 141 -4.34 2.24 -11.77
CA ASN A 141 -5.48 2.67 -12.58
C ASN A 141 -6.30 1.48 -13.10
N ASN A 142 -5.64 0.43 -13.59
CA ASN A 142 -6.28 -0.78 -14.06
C ASN A 142 -6.99 -1.53 -12.93
N PHE A 143 -6.45 -1.51 -11.72
CA PHE A 143 -7.13 -2.07 -10.55
C PHE A 143 -8.53 -1.43 -10.39
N TYR A 144 -8.64 -0.11 -10.33
CA TYR A 144 -9.96 0.54 -10.18
C TYR A 144 -10.86 0.34 -11.38
N LYS A 145 -10.32 0.41 -12.59
CA LYS A 145 -11.08 0.26 -13.83
C LYS A 145 -11.71 -1.13 -14.01
N HIS A 146 -11.07 -2.16 -13.49
CA HIS A 146 -11.51 -3.54 -13.67
C HIS A 146 -12.11 -4.18 -12.40
N THR A 147 -12.01 -3.52 -11.26
CA THR A 147 -12.54 -4.03 -9.99
C THR A 147 -13.91 -3.44 -9.68
N PHE A 148 -14.19 -2.23 -10.14
CA PHE A 148 -15.44 -1.51 -9.90
C PHE A 148 -16.19 -1.25 -11.22
N ASP A 149 -17.46 -0.85 -11.11
CA ASP A 149 -18.24 -0.47 -12.26
C ASP A 149 -17.75 0.87 -12.88
N GLU A 150 -18.20 1.14 -14.12
CA GLU A 150 -17.80 2.32 -14.87
C GLU A 150 -18.21 3.63 -14.18
N ALA A 151 -19.38 3.65 -13.53
CA ALA A 151 -19.88 4.83 -12.83
C ALA A 151 -18.98 5.19 -11.63
N TYR A 152 -18.57 4.17 -10.85
CA TYR A 152 -17.64 4.35 -9.74
C TYR A 152 -16.26 4.84 -10.25
N TYR A 153 -15.74 4.24 -11.31
CA TYR A 153 -14.46 4.63 -11.88
C TYR A 153 -14.47 6.08 -12.37
N GLU A 154 -15.47 6.48 -13.17
CA GLU A 154 -15.57 7.82 -13.72
C GLU A 154 -15.77 8.89 -12.61
N LYS A 155 -16.58 8.58 -11.59
CA LYS A 155 -16.77 9.46 -10.42
C LYS A 155 -15.45 9.73 -9.69
N ASN A 156 -14.58 8.73 -9.59
CA ASN A 156 -13.34 8.80 -8.81
C ASN A 156 -12.08 9.02 -9.67
N ARG A 157 -12.21 9.13 -10.99
CA ARG A 157 -11.10 9.17 -11.93
C ARG A 157 -10.03 10.22 -11.57
N LEU A 158 -10.43 11.42 -11.21
CA LEU A 158 -9.47 12.47 -10.82
C LEU A 158 -8.67 12.10 -9.56
N ARG A 159 -9.29 11.44 -8.59
CA ARG A 159 -8.61 10.94 -7.38
C ARG A 159 -7.63 9.81 -7.73
N ILE A 160 -8.04 8.90 -8.60
CA ILE A 160 -7.16 7.83 -9.09
C ILE A 160 -5.93 8.42 -9.77
N TYR A 161 -6.11 9.41 -10.64
CA TYR A 161 -5.02 10.11 -11.33
C TYR A 161 -4.15 10.97 -10.38
N HIS A 162 -4.65 11.33 -9.20
CA HIS A 162 -3.86 12.03 -8.19
C HIS A 162 -2.66 11.20 -7.72
N PHE A 163 -2.69 9.88 -7.87
CA PHE A 163 -1.55 8.99 -7.67
C PHE A 163 -0.27 9.47 -8.35
N LEU A 164 -0.36 10.01 -9.56
CA LEU A 164 0.81 10.51 -10.30
C LEU A 164 1.48 11.68 -9.57
N ILE A 165 0.69 12.55 -8.96
CA ILE A 165 1.18 13.70 -8.20
C ILE A 165 1.77 13.21 -6.87
N ASP A 166 1.08 12.35 -6.16
CA ASP A 166 1.51 11.87 -4.86
C ASP A 166 2.74 10.96 -4.98
N SER A 167 2.77 10.06 -5.94
CA SER A 167 3.96 9.24 -6.20
C SER A 167 5.18 10.06 -6.61
N ALA A 168 4.99 11.24 -7.22
CA ALA A 168 6.08 12.16 -7.51
C ALA A 168 6.62 12.87 -6.26
N LYS A 169 5.79 13.04 -5.23
CA LYS A 169 6.12 13.69 -3.96
C LYS A 169 6.52 12.71 -2.86
N ASP A 170 5.96 11.51 -2.86
CA ASP A 170 6.19 10.52 -1.82
C ASP A 170 7.44 9.68 -2.09
N GLY A 171 8.14 9.36 -1.02
CA GLY A 171 9.27 8.45 -1.04
C GLY A 171 8.90 6.96 -1.11
N PHE A 172 7.61 6.58 -1.10
CA PHE A 172 7.19 5.18 -1.23
C PHE A 172 7.57 4.62 -2.62
N VAL A 173 7.20 5.33 -3.67
CA VAL A 173 7.64 5.03 -5.03
C VAL A 173 8.92 5.83 -5.30
N MET A 174 10.00 5.39 -4.72
CA MET A 174 11.30 6.08 -4.72
C MET A 174 11.95 6.15 -6.11
N PRO A 175 12.82 7.12 -6.33
CA PRO A 175 13.03 8.33 -5.55
C PRO A 175 11.97 9.39 -5.84
N SER A 176 11.78 10.34 -4.92
CA SER A 176 10.93 11.49 -5.17
C SER A 176 11.57 12.38 -6.26
N ILE A 177 10.75 12.83 -7.22
CA ILE A 177 11.23 13.58 -8.39
C ILE A 177 11.16 15.08 -8.14
N LEU A 178 10.21 15.53 -7.30
CA LEU A 178 9.97 16.95 -7.09
C LEU A 178 10.80 17.52 -5.93
N PRO A 179 11.34 18.75 -6.08
CA PRO A 179 11.95 19.48 -4.97
C PRO A 179 10.94 19.71 -3.84
N GLY A 180 11.37 19.56 -2.58
CA GLY A 180 10.51 19.71 -1.41
C GLY A 180 9.60 18.53 -1.11
N SER A 181 9.76 17.42 -1.83
CA SER A 181 9.03 16.18 -1.58
C SER A 181 9.25 15.68 -0.15
N LYS A 182 8.21 15.12 0.45
CA LYS A 182 8.32 14.48 1.76
C LYS A 182 9.32 13.34 1.70
N LYS A 183 10.39 13.45 2.45
CA LYS A 183 11.32 12.33 2.62
C LYS A 183 10.67 11.30 3.53
N LEU A 184 10.87 10.02 3.23
CA LEU A 184 10.50 8.92 4.14
C LEU A 184 10.99 9.27 5.56
N GLY A 185 10.07 9.37 6.53
CA GLY A 185 10.38 9.75 7.91
C GLY A 185 10.25 11.25 8.22
N SER A 186 9.70 12.08 7.33
CA SER A 186 9.34 13.49 7.61
C SER A 186 7.88 13.64 8.09
N GLU A 187 7.24 12.57 8.47
CA GLU A 187 5.86 12.56 8.95
C GLU A 187 5.77 13.18 10.34
N ARG A 188 4.62 13.77 10.63
CA ARG A 188 4.36 14.44 11.90
C ARG A 188 4.65 13.51 13.08
N THR A 189 5.50 13.97 13.98
CA THR A 189 5.65 13.45 15.34
C THR A 189 4.40 13.74 16.13
#